data_8d7a6472e578dadc20e0378cfddd31fb
#
_entry.id   8d7a6472e578dadc20e0378cfddd31fb
#
_cell.length_a   1.000
_cell.length_b   1.000
_cell.length_c   1.000
_cell.angle_alpha   90.00
_cell.angle_beta   90.00
_cell.angle_gamma   90.00
#
_symmetry.space_group_name_H-M   'P 1'
#
loop_
_entity.id
_entity.type
_entity.pdbx_description
1 polymer ?
#
loop_
_entity_poly.entity_id
_entity_poly.type
_entity_poly.pdbx_seq_one_letter_code
_entity_poly.pdbx_strand_id
1 'polypeptide(L)' 'MSDRLADLNARLEQLLKQTVKETDPAKYDELSAEIRRVLDERERIAGQPSFPERTGR' A
#
# COMPACT_ATOMS: atom_id res chain seq x y z
N MET A 1 4.86 -12.84 -18.02
CA MET A 1 4.98 -11.76 -17.61
C MET A 1 4.60 -11.60 -16.22
N SER A 2 5.17 -10.83 -15.54
CA SER A 2 4.93 -10.76 -14.21
C SER A 2 3.84 -9.85 -13.90
N ASP A 3 2.90 -10.23 -13.15
CA ASP A 3 1.85 -9.39 -12.79
C ASP A 3 2.03 -8.94 -11.39
N ARG A 4 3.19 -8.41 -11.13
CA ARG A 4 3.50 -7.96 -9.81
C ARG A 4 2.56 -6.85 -9.37
N LEU A 5 2.19 -5.98 -10.28
CA LEU A 5 1.25 -4.93 -9.96
C LEU A 5 -0.11 -5.50 -9.59
N ALA A 6 -0.54 -6.49 -10.31
CA ALA A 6 -1.81 -7.11 -10.01
C ALA A 6 -1.76 -7.78 -8.66
N ASP A 7 -0.64 -8.39 -8.35
CA ASP A 7 -0.46 -9.04 -7.07
C ASP A 7 -0.53 -8.04 -5.96
N LEU A 8 0.15 -6.93 -6.11
CA LEU A 8 0.16 -5.90 -5.10
C LEU A 8 -1.23 -5.29 -4.93
N ASN A 9 -1.92 -5.11 -6.02
CA ASN A 9 -3.28 -4.58 -5.95
C ASN A 9 -4.20 -5.52 -5.19
N ALA A 10 -4.07 -6.80 -5.44
CA ALA A 10 -4.91 -7.77 -4.76
C ALA A 10 -4.59 -7.77 -3.26
N ARG A 11 -3.32 -7.66 -2.95
CA ARG A 11 -2.93 -7.64 -1.56
C ARG A 11 -3.45 -6.39 -0.88
N LEU A 12 -3.36 -5.27 -1.57
CA LEU A 12 -3.85 -4.02 -1.02
C LEU A 12 -5.33 -4.11 -0.73
N GLU A 13 -6.07 -4.70 -1.63
CA GLU A 13 -7.48 -4.86 -1.45
C GLU A 13 -7.79 -5.68 -0.21
N GLN A 14 -7.07 -6.76 -0.02
CA GLN A 14 -7.27 -7.59 1.14
C GLN A 14 -6.96 -6.85 2.41
N LEU A 15 -5.88 -6.10 2.40
CA LEU A 15 -5.51 -5.35 3.57
C LEU A 15 -6.57 -4.29 3.90
N LEU A 16 -7.09 -3.65 2.88
CA LEU A 16 -8.13 -2.67 3.11
C LEU A 16 -9.37 -3.29 3.71
N LYS A 17 -9.73 -4.45 3.22
CA LYS A 17 -10.89 -5.13 3.76
C LYS A 17 -10.69 -5.50 5.21
N GLN A 18 -9.51 -5.96 5.52
CA GLN A 18 -9.21 -6.32 6.90
C GLN A 18 -9.22 -5.10 7.79
N THR A 19 -8.70 -3.99 7.28
CA THR A 19 -8.65 -2.77 8.06
C THR A 19 -10.05 -2.30 8.43
N VAL A 20 -10.96 -2.43 7.50
CA VAL A 20 -12.33 -2.00 7.73
C VAL A 20 -12.98 -2.81 8.84
N LYS A 21 -12.64 -4.08 8.91
CA LYS A 21 -13.23 -4.93 9.89
C LYS A 21 -12.48 -4.92 11.22
N GLU A 22 -11.27 -4.41 11.22
CA GLU A 22 -10.45 -4.48 12.41
C GLU A 22 -10.92 -3.51 13.46
N THR A 23 -11.09 -4.00 14.67
CA THR A 23 -11.50 -3.15 15.77
C THR A 23 -10.37 -2.91 16.75
N ASP A 24 -9.31 -3.66 16.65
CA ASP A 24 -8.19 -3.54 17.56
C ASP A 24 -7.24 -2.47 17.04
N PRO A 25 -6.99 -1.43 17.81
CA PRO A 25 -6.13 -0.34 17.32
C PRO A 25 -4.71 -0.79 17.00
N ALA A 26 -4.22 -1.76 17.74
CA ALA A 26 -2.87 -2.23 17.47
C ALA A 26 -2.80 -2.93 16.13
N LYS A 27 -3.80 -3.74 15.85
CA LYS A 27 -3.84 -4.42 14.58
C LYS A 27 -4.11 -3.47 13.44
N TYR A 28 -4.96 -2.49 13.70
CA TYR A 28 -5.25 -1.50 12.69
C TYR A 28 -3.96 -0.77 12.30
N ASP A 29 -3.13 -0.49 13.28
CA ASP A 29 -1.88 0.17 13.03
C ASP A 29 -0.98 -0.68 12.17
N GLU A 30 -0.91 -1.96 12.45
CA GLU A 30 -0.11 -2.87 11.67
C GLU A 30 -0.60 -2.96 10.24
N LEU A 31 -1.91 -3.04 10.09
CA LEU A 31 -2.48 -3.12 8.76
C LEU A 31 -2.20 -1.85 7.97
N SER A 32 -2.26 -0.71 8.63
CA SER A 32 -1.97 0.53 7.97
C SER A 32 -0.53 0.58 7.48
N ALA A 33 0.37 0.10 8.28
CA ALA A 33 1.77 0.07 7.90
C ALA A 33 1.97 -0.82 6.70
N GLU A 34 1.28 -1.94 6.69
CA GLU A 34 1.39 -2.87 5.58
C GLU A 34 0.84 -2.24 4.32
N ILE A 35 -0.26 -1.55 4.42
CA ILE A 35 -0.85 -0.89 3.28
C ILE A 35 0.13 0.12 2.70
N ARG A 36 0.80 0.86 3.56
CA ARG A 36 1.78 1.81 3.09
C ARG A 36 2.91 1.15 2.34
N ARG A 37 3.36 0.00 2.84
CA ARG A 37 4.41 -0.72 2.17
C ARG A 37 3.99 -1.16 0.80
N VAL A 38 2.78 -1.67 0.70
CA VAL A 38 2.28 -2.15 -0.59
C VAL A 38 2.18 -0.98 -1.57
N LEU A 39 1.71 0.15 -1.10
CA LEU A 39 1.59 1.31 -1.96
C LEU A 39 2.97 1.77 -2.44
N ASP A 40 3.92 1.76 -1.55
CA ASP A 40 5.27 2.16 -1.90
C ASP A 40 5.84 1.23 -2.96
N GLU A 41 5.65 -0.04 -2.78
CA GLU A 41 6.14 -1.01 -3.72
C GLU A 41 5.48 -0.83 -5.08
N ARG A 42 4.20 -0.57 -5.07
CA ARG A 42 3.48 -0.36 -6.31
C ARG A 42 4.05 0.82 -7.07
N GLU A 43 4.36 1.88 -6.38
CA GLU A 43 4.90 3.04 -7.03
C GLU A 43 6.27 2.78 -7.59
N ARG A 44 7.05 1.99 -6.92
CA ARG A 44 8.37 1.65 -7.40
C ARG A 44 8.28 0.87 -8.69
N ILE A 45 7.36 -0.06 -8.74
CA ILE A 45 7.19 -0.88 -9.93
C ILE A 45 6.65 -0.04 -11.06
N ALA A 46 5.72 0.85 -10.75
CA ALA A 46 5.15 1.69 -11.78
C ALA A 46 6.14 2.71 -12.30
N GLY A 47 7.16 2.96 -11.54
CA GLY A 47 8.20 3.85 -12.04
C GLY A 47 7.85 5.28 -11.91
N GLN A 48 6.88 5.65 -11.13
CA GLN A 48 6.62 7.05 -10.94
C GLN A 48 6.14 7.30 -9.55
N PRO A 49 6.59 8.36 -8.97
CA PRO A 49 6.25 8.69 -7.62
C PRO A 49 4.83 9.20 -7.53
N SER A 50 4.21 8.85 -6.46
CA SER A 50 2.88 9.25 -6.28
C SER A 50 2.79 10.69 -5.91
N PHE A 51 3.76 11.25 -5.20
CA PHE A 51 3.75 12.62 -4.94
C PHE A 51 4.92 13.24 -5.42
N PRO A 52 4.77 14.39 -5.83
CA PRO A 52 5.88 15.10 -6.38
C PRO A 52 6.71 15.49 -5.29
N GLU A 53 6.99 15.51 -4.62
CA GLU A 53 7.83 15.79 -3.73
C GLU A 53 8.50 16.86 -3.77
N ARG A 54 8.62 17.49 -3.70
CA ARG A 54 9.10 18.30 -3.77
C ARG A 54 9.69 18.82 -3.38
N THR A 55 10.03 19.03 -3.09
CA THR A 55 10.47 19.37 -2.64
C THR A 55 11.05 20.26 -2.67
N GLY A 56 11.15 20.59 -2.65
CA GLY A 56 11.60 21.36 -2.65
C GLY A 56 12.00 22.08 -2.58
N ARG A 57 12.16 22.53 -2.47
CA ARG A 57 12.49 23.19 -2.48
C ARG A 57 12.67 23.57 -2.42
#